data_38a7baee37bf26ace48fe363a58dd0b6
#
_entry.id   38a7baee37bf26ace48fe363a58dd0b6
#
_cell.length_a   1.000
_cell.length_b   1.000
_cell.length_c   1.000
_cell.angle_alpha   90.00
_cell.angle_beta   90.00
_cell.angle_gamma   90.00
#
_symmetry.space_group_name_H-M   'P 1'
#
loop_
_entity.id
_entity.type
_entity.pdbx_description
1 polymer ?
#
loop_
_entity_poly.entity_id
_entity_poly.type
_entity_poly.pdbx_seq_one_letter_code
_entity_poly.pdbx_strand_id
1 'polypeptide(L)'
;MKATEIIQRYADVWNGRDAAALVGAFTKDGIYCSPDTDPGINGEALATFVKGIWTAFPDFTVEPLTVGEIEAGVVALHWRVRGTNTGPGADESKPTGRTVSFKGASIVRLEGDKIRSDYAYFDRKTIEEQLAPK
;
A
#
# COMPACT_ATOMS: atom_id res chain seq x y z
N MET A 1 -9.07 13.87 -15.14
CA MET A 1 -8.70 12.45 -15.12
C MET A 1 -9.77 11.66 -14.38
N LYS A 2 -10.14 10.50 -14.88
CA LYS A 2 -11.14 9.66 -14.21
C LYS A 2 -10.59 9.09 -12.92
N ALA A 3 -11.47 8.87 -11.93
CA ALA A 3 -11.07 8.30 -10.65
C ALA A 3 -10.34 6.96 -10.81
N THR A 4 -10.80 6.10 -11.72
CA THR A 4 -10.17 4.81 -11.98
C THR A 4 -8.76 4.96 -12.55
N GLU A 5 -8.50 5.99 -13.35
CA GLU A 5 -7.16 6.28 -13.89
C GLU A 5 -6.21 6.74 -12.79
N ILE A 6 -6.70 7.56 -11.85
CA ILE A 6 -5.91 8.02 -10.70
C ILE A 6 -5.49 6.81 -9.84
N ILE A 7 -6.40 5.89 -9.61
CA ILE A 7 -6.12 4.68 -8.83
C ILE A 7 -5.11 3.78 -9.55
N GLN A 8 -5.22 3.63 -10.87
CA GLN A 8 -4.24 2.84 -11.61
C GLN A 8 -2.84 3.45 -11.50
N ARG A 9 -2.74 4.78 -11.61
CA ARG A 9 -1.47 5.47 -11.42
C ARG A 9 -0.92 5.28 -10.01
N TYR A 10 -1.80 5.31 -9.02
CA TYR A 10 -1.41 5.10 -7.63
C TYR A 10 -0.80 3.70 -7.44
N ALA A 11 -1.43 2.67 -8.00
CA ALA A 11 -0.89 1.31 -7.97
C ALA A 11 0.47 1.24 -8.69
N ASP A 12 0.59 1.90 -9.84
CA ASP A 12 1.84 1.94 -10.58
C ASP A 12 2.97 2.60 -9.77
N VAL A 13 2.63 3.64 -9.01
CA VAL A 13 3.60 4.31 -8.13
C VAL A 13 4.08 3.38 -7.01
N TRP A 14 3.17 2.63 -6.40
CA TRP A 14 3.53 1.60 -5.43
C TRP A 14 4.53 0.59 -6.03
N ASN A 15 4.26 0.14 -7.25
CA ASN A 15 5.09 -0.86 -7.92
C ASN A 15 6.41 -0.27 -8.43
N GLY A 16 6.48 1.04 -8.57
CA GLY A 16 7.67 1.74 -9.02
C GLY A 16 8.75 1.91 -7.95
N ARG A 17 8.43 1.67 -6.69
CA ARG A 17 9.36 1.76 -5.55
C ARG A 17 10.06 3.10 -5.42
N ASP A 18 9.33 4.18 -5.71
CA ASP A 18 9.82 5.55 -5.53
C ASP A 18 9.01 6.19 -4.40
N ALA A 19 9.62 6.30 -3.23
CA ALA A 19 8.95 6.82 -2.04
C ALA A 19 8.52 8.28 -2.22
N ALA A 20 9.33 9.10 -2.88
CA ALA A 20 8.98 10.50 -3.13
C ALA A 20 7.76 10.60 -4.05
N ALA A 21 7.71 9.76 -5.09
CA ALA A 21 6.56 9.71 -5.99
C ALA A 21 5.29 9.28 -5.26
N LEU A 22 5.42 8.32 -4.34
CA LEU A 22 4.27 7.86 -3.56
C LEU A 22 3.75 8.97 -2.65
N VAL A 23 4.62 9.63 -1.91
CA VAL A 23 4.24 10.76 -1.06
C VAL A 23 3.61 11.87 -1.90
N GLY A 24 4.18 12.12 -3.07
CA GLY A 24 3.67 13.13 -4.01
C GLY A 24 2.30 12.82 -4.61
N ALA A 25 1.85 11.57 -4.55
CA ALA A 25 0.52 11.20 -5.00
C ALA A 25 -0.58 11.66 -4.03
N PHE A 26 -0.22 12.01 -2.80
CA PHE A 26 -1.15 12.47 -1.77
C PHE A 26 -1.22 14.00 -1.74
N THR A 27 -2.33 14.52 -1.24
CA THR A 27 -2.40 15.95 -0.90
C THR A 27 -1.45 16.21 0.26
N LYS A 28 -1.13 17.50 0.50
CA LYS A 28 -0.20 17.90 1.55
C LYS A 28 -0.55 17.29 2.92
N ASP A 29 -1.83 17.28 3.26
CA ASP A 29 -2.31 16.74 4.53
C ASP A 29 -2.97 15.37 4.37
N GLY A 30 -2.79 14.73 3.21
CA GLY A 30 -3.36 13.43 2.93
C GLY A 30 -2.73 12.35 3.79
N ILE A 31 -3.50 11.31 4.11
CA ILE A 31 -3.04 10.25 5.00
C ILE A 31 -3.18 8.87 4.38
N TYR A 32 -2.24 8.00 4.73
CA TYR A 32 -2.33 6.57 4.50
C TYR A 32 -2.57 5.89 5.84
N CYS A 33 -3.65 5.13 5.94
CA CYS A 33 -4.01 4.40 7.16
C CYS A 33 -4.21 2.92 6.84
N SER A 34 -3.48 2.07 7.52
CA SER A 34 -3.59 0.61 7.41
C SER A 34 -3.56 0.02 8.81
N PRO A 35 -3.74 -1.30 8.97
CA PRO A 35 -3.58 -1.93 10.28
C PRO A 35 -2.23 -1.65 10.95
N ASP A 36 -1.19 -1.36 10.15
CA ASP A 36 0.16 -1.06 10.66
C ASP A 36 0.38 0.42 10.96
N THR A 37 -0.48 1.30 10.46
CA THR A 37 -0.24 2.74 10.46
C THR A 37 -1.41 3.55 11.03
N ASP A 38 -2.36 2.89 11.68
CA ASP A 38 -3.50 3.55 12.32
C ASP A 38 -3.00 4.49 13.44
N PRO A 39 -3.47 5.74 13.54
CA PRO A 39 -4.62 6.35 12.83
C PRO A 39 -4.30 6.98 11.49
N GLY A 40 -3.08 6.87 10.98
CA GLY A 40 -2.70 7.37 9.67
C GLY A 40 -1.35 8.06 9.70
N ILE A 41 -0.62 7.99 8.59
CA ILE A 41 0.69 8.62 8.43
C ILE A 41 0.74 9.42 7.13
N ASN A 42 1.66 10.36 7.05
CA ASN A 42 1.91 11.14 5.84
C ASN A 42 3.38 11.55 5.74
N GLY A 43 3.74 12.20 4.65
CA GLY A 43 5.05 12.79 4.47
C GLY A 43 6.20 11.82 4.69
N GLU A 44 7.18 12.22 5.50
CA GLU A 44 8.37 11.41 5.75
C GLU A 44 8.07 10.09 6.44
N ALA A 45 7.09 10.06 7.33
CA ALA A 45 6.68 8.81 7.98
C ALA A 45 6.16 7.81 6.95
N LEU A 46 5.39 8.27 5.97
CA LEU A 46 4.91 7.42 4.88
C LEU A 46 6.08 6.94 4.01
N ALA A 47 7.01 7.83 3.66
CA ALA A 47 8.20 7.46 2.89
C ALA A 47 9.01 6.38 3.59
N THR A 48 9.24 6.52 4.88
CA THR A 48 9.99 5.54 5.69
C THR A 48 9.26 4.19 5.73
N PHE A 49 7.95 4.23 5.92
CA PHE A 49 7.13 3.02 5.97
C PHE A 49 7.21 2.22 4.68
N VAL A 50 7.02 2.88 3.53
CA VAL A 50 7.02 2.16 2.24
C VAL A 50 8.41 1.66 1.86
N LYS A 51 9.46 2.40 2.20
CA LYS A 51 10.84 1.94 1.99
C LYS A 51 11.10 0.65 2.78
N GLY A 52 10.56 0.55 3.99
CA GLY A 52 10.66 -0.66 4.80
C GLY A 52 10.01 -1.86 4.12
N ILE A 53 8.83 -1.67 3.55
CA ILE A 53 8.12 -2.71 2.81
C ILE A 53 8.96 -3.17 1.60
N TRP A 54 9.44 -2.24 0.79
CA TRP A 54 10.20 -2.57 -0.42
C TRP A 54 11.59 -3.17 -0.11
N THR A 55 12.15 -2.85 1.05
CA THR A 55 13.39 -3.47 1.51
C THR A 55 13.14 -4.92 1.90
N ALA A 56 12.09 -5.17 2.67
CA ALA A 56 11.74 -6.53 3.11
C ALA A 56 11.24 -7.41 1.95
N PHE A 57 10.53 -6.79 0.99
CA PHE A 57 9.94 -7.47 -0.16
C PHE A 57 10.36 -6.76 -1.45
N PRO A 58 11.61 -7.01 -1.95
CA PRO A 58 12.11 -6.29 -3.14
C PRO A 58 11.27 -6.52 -4.40
N ASP A 59 10.54 -7.61 -4.46
CA ASP A 59 9.65 -7.95 -5.58
C ASP A 59 8.18 -7.60 -5.31
N PHE A 60 7.92 -6.74 -4.32
CA PHE A 60 6.56 -6.31 -3.97
C PHE A 60 5.77 -5.87 -5.20
N THR A 61 4.55 -6.38 -5.34
CA THR A 61 3.60 -5.91 -6.34
C THR A 61 2.22 -5.76 -5.71
N VAL A 62 1.51 -4.72 -6.13
CA VAL A 62 0.10 -4.54 -5.82
C VAL A 62 -0.67 -4.50 -7.13
N GLU A 63 -1.76 -5.25 -7.18
CA GLU A 63 -2.59 -5.39 -8.37
C GLU A 63 -4.02 -5.00 -8.03
N PRO A 64 -4.58 -3.96 -8.68
CA PRO A 64 -6.00 -3.68 -8.57
C PRO A 64 -6.81 -4.82 -9.19
N LEU A 65 -7.77 -5.34 -8.44
CA LEU A 65 -8.65 -6.41 -8.90
C LEU A 65 -10.02 -5.86 -9.29
N THR A 66 -10.56 -4.94 -8.49
CA THR A 66 -11.83 -4.29 -8.73
C THR A 66 -11.72 -2.86 -8.27
N VAL A 67 -12.14 -1.93 -9.10
CA VAL A 67 -12.10 -0.49 -8.80
C VAL A 67 -13.45 0.10 -9.16
N GLY A 68 -14.04 0.85 -8.23
CA GLY A 68 -15.29 1.53 -8.51
C GLY A 68 -15.45 2.78 -7.67
N GLU A 69 -15.99 3.81 -8.28
CA GLU A 69 -16.34 5.04 -7.58
C GLU A 69 -17.68 4.83 -6.89
N ILE A 70 -17.74 4.90 -5.56
CA ILE A 70 -18.96 4.65 -4.79
C ILE A 70 -19.75 5.92 -4.52
N GLU A 71 -19.07 7.06 -4.58
CA GLU A 71 -19.66 8.40 -4.62
C GLU A 71 -18.62 9.32 -5.19
N ALA A 72 -18.98 10.56 -5.52
CA ALA A 72 -18.06 11.48 -6.17
C ALA A 72 -16.77 11.65 -5.36
N GLY A 73 -15.64 11.28 -5.95
CA GLY A 73 -14.34 11.40 -5.32
C GLY A 73 -14.01 10.34 -4.28
N VAL A 74 -14.87 9.31 -4.12
CA VAL A 74 -14.61 8.21 -3.19
C VAL A 74 -14.60 6.88 -3.95
N VAL A 75 -13.46 6.19 -3.89
CA VAL A 75 -13.23 4.98 -4.67
C VAL A 75 -13.06 3.79 -3.74
N ALA A 76 -13.78 2.71 -4.04
CA ALA A 76 -13.54 1.42 -3.41
C ALA A 76 -12.60 0.63 -4.31
N LEU A 77 -11.53 0.09 -3.72
CA LEU A 77 -10.49 -0.63 -4.44
C LEU A 77 -10.26 -1.98 -3.76
N HIS A 78 -10.48 -3.06 -4.51
CA HIS A 78 -10.09 -4.40 -4.08
C HIS A 78 -8.76 -4.73 -4.76
N TRP A 79 -7.76 -5.16 -3.99
CA TRP A 79 -6.41 -5.35 -4.49
C TRP A 79 -5.78 -6.63 -3.96
N ARG A 80 -4.71 -7.06 -4.64
CA ARG A 80 -3.85 -8.18 -4.21
C ARG A 80 -2.42 -7.69 -4.10
N VAL A 81 -1.75 -8.13 -3.03
CA VAL A 81 -0.32 -7.92 -2.85
C VAL A 81 0.40 -9.26 -2.92
N ARG A 82 1.56 -9.27 -3.57
CA ARG A 82 2.48 -10.40 -3.59
C ARG A 82 3.89 -9.91 -3.33
N GLY A 83 4.68 -10.74 -2.67
CA GLY A 83 6.09 -10.43 -2.47
C GLY A 83 6.81 -11.58 -1.79
N THR A 84 8.14 -11.58 -1.93
CA THR A 84 9.01 -12.58 -1.30
C THR A 84 9.90 -11.87 -0.29
N ASN A 85 9.91 -12.36 0.94
CA ASN A 85 10.66 -11.74 2.03
C ASN A 85 12.14 -12.13 1.96
N THR A 86 12.87 -11.50 1.03
CA THR A 86 14.30 -11.72 0.83
C THR A 86 15.17 -10.62 1.43
N GLY A 87 14.57 -9.54 1.92
CA GLY A 87 15.28 -8.47 2.61
C GLY A 87 14.92 -8.40 4.08
N PRO A 88 15.70 -7.64 4.87
CA PRO A 88 15.44 -7.51 6.31
C PRO A 88 14.18 -6.70 6.58
N GLY A 89 13.50 -6.99 7.69
CA GLY A 89 12.37 -6.21 8.16
C GLY A 89 12.81 -4.87 8.74
N ALA A 90 11.84 -3.96 8.91
CA ALA A 90 12.09 -2.64 9.49
C ALA A 90 12.60 -2.73 10.94
N ASP A 91 12.28 -3.81 11.63
CA ASP A 91 12.75 -4.12 12.99
C ASP A 91 14.07 -4.90 12.97
N GLU A 92 14.79 -4.92 11.84
CA GLU A 92 16.03 -5.66 11.63
C GLU A 92 15.86 -7.17 11.68
N SER A 93 14.61 -7.67 11.60
CA SER A 93 14.36 -9.10 11.55
C SER A 93 14.98 -9.73 10.29
N LYS A 94 15.41 -10.97 10.42
CA LYS A 94 16.05 -11.70 9.31
C LYS A 94 15.02 -12.05 8.24
N PRO A 95 15.43 -12.02 6.96
CA PRO A 95 14.55 -12.48 5.88
C PRO A 95 14.15 -13.93 6.07
N THR A 96 12.89 -14.22 5.79
CA THR A 96 12.36 -15.60 5.90
C THR A 96 12.51 -16.39 4.60
N GLY A 97 12.69 -15.69 3.47
CA GLY A 97 12.67 -16.29 2.14
C GLY A 97 11.29 -16.75 1.69
N ARG A 98 10.26 -16.47 2.48
CA ARG A 98 8.90 -16.95 2.20
C ARG A 98 8.13 -15.92 1.38
N THR A 99 7.16 -16.43 0.61
CA THR A 99 6.29 -15.59 -0.22
C THR A 99 5.00 -15.29 0.51
N VAL A 100 4.57 -14.04 0.41
CA VAL A 100 3.22 -13.63 0.84
C VAL A 100 2.36 -13.36 -0.38
N SER A 101 1.08 -13.70 -0.26
CA SER A 101 0.06 -13.36 -1.25
C SER A 101 -1.23 -13.15 -0.48
N PHE A 102 -1.75 -11.94 -0.49
CA PHE A 102 -2.97 -11.63 0.25
C PHE A 102 -3.77 -10.57 -0.47
N LYS A 103 -5.05 -10.51 -0.16
CA LYS A 103 -5.98 -9.53 -0.70
C LYS A 103 -6.38 -8.55 0.39
N GLY A 104 -6.78 -7.38 -0.03
CA GLY A 104 -7.32 -6.36 0.85
C GLY A 104 -8.20 -5.41 0.08
N ALA A 105 -8.68 -4.42 0.77
CA ALA A 105 -9.52 -3.39 0.18
C ALA A 105 -9.16 -2.04 0.76
N SER A 106 -9.32 -1.01 -0.05
CA SER A 106 -9.10 0.38 0.36
C SER A 106 -10.33 1.21 0.04
N ILE A 107 -10.58 2.18 0.90
CA ILE A 107 -11.48 3.28 0.62
C ILE A 107 -10.59 4.50 0.42
N VAL A 108 -10.56 5.01 -0.80
CA VAL A 108 -9.66 6.10 -1.20
C VAL A 108 -10.50 7.34 -1.50
N ARG A 109 -10.17 8.44 -0.83
CA ARG A 109 -10.80 9.73 -1.11
C ARG A 109 -9.84 10.59 -1.90
N LEU A 110 -10.38 11.17 -2.99
CA LEU A 110 -9.60 11.98 -3.91
C LEU A 110 -9.91 13.46 -3.68
N GLU A 111 -8.91 14.29 -3.93
CA GLU A 111 -9.06 15.75 -4.00
C GLU A 111 -8.33 16.18 -5.26
N GLY A 112 -9.10 16.52 -6.32
CA GLY A 112 -8.52 16.68 -7.64
C GLY A 112 -7.90 15.37 -8.11
N ASP A 113 -6.68 15.42 -8.61
CA ASP A 113 -5.93 14.24 -9.05
C ASP A 113 -5.06 13.64 -7.95
N LYS A 114 -5.22 14.11 -6.72
CA LYS A 114 -4.42 13.66 -5.58
C LYS A 114 -5.25 12.82 -4.62
N ILE A 115 -4.56 12.05 -3.81
CA ILE A 115 -5.18 11.23 -2.78
C ILE A 115 -5.21 12.01 -1.47
N ARG A 116 -6.42 12.22 -0.94
CA ARG A 116 -6.62 12.83 0.35
C ARG A 116 -6.50 11.82 1.47
N SER A 117 -6.98 10.62 1.24
CA SER A 117 -6.82 9.53 2.21
C SER A 117 -6.93 8.18 1.53
N ASP A 118 -6.16 7.23 2.03
CA ASP A 118 -6.26 5.81 1.68
C ASP A 118 -6.42 5.06 3.00
N TYR A 119 -7.61 4.49 3.22
CA TYR A 119 -7.87 3.61 4.35
C TYR A 119 -7.83 2.18 3.83
N ALA A 120 -6.73 1.49 4.10
CA ALA A 120 -6.49 0.13 3.63
C ALA A 120 -6.81 -0.88 4.73
N TYR A 121 -7.53 -1.93 4.34
CA TYR A 121 -7.97 -2.99 5.25
C TYR A 121 -7.49 -4.34 4.75
N PHE A 122 -6.75 -5.05 5.58
CA PHE A 122 -6.30 -6.40 5.28
C PHE A 122 -6.01 -7.14 6.60
N ASP A 123 -5.90 -8.45 6.51
CA ASP A 123 -5.68 -9.31 7.67
C ASP A 123 -4.18 -9.54 7.88
N ARG A 124 -3.61 -8.92 8.91
CA ARG A 124 -2.21 -9.08 9.26
C ARG A 124 -1.87 -10.52 9.65
N LYS A 125 -2.81 -11.22 10.24
CA LYS A 125 -2.58 -12.61 10.65
C LYS A 125 -2.29 -13.50 9.46
N THR A 126 -2.95 -13.29 8.33
CA THR A 126 -2.67 -14.00 7.09
C THR A 126 -1.22 -13.83 6.69
N ILE A 127 -0.69 -12.61 6.76
CA ILE A 127 0.69 -12.31 6.42
C ILE A 127 1.64 -13.01 7.40
N GLU A 128 1.37 -12.88 8.70
CA GLU A 128 2.17 -13.51 9.75
C GLU A 128 2.25 -15.03 9.58
N GLU A 129 1.12 -15.66 9.28
CA GLU A 129 1.07 -17.10 9.05
C GLU A 129 1.85 -17.54 7.83
N GLN A 130 1.82 -16.76 6.75
CA GLN A 130 2.56 -17.04 5.53
C GLN A 130 4.07 -16.91 5.73
N LEU A 131 4.50 -16.03 6.62
CA LEU A 131 5.91 -15.83 6.94
C LEU A 131 6.42 -16.74 8.04
N ALA A 132 5.54 -17.39 8.79
CA ALA A 132 5.92 -18.24 9.91
C ALA A 132 6.59 -19.54 9.44
N PRO A 133 7.53 -20.10 10.22
CA PRO A 133 8.11 -21.40 9.93
C PRO A 133 7.02 -22.47 9.88
N LYS A 134 7.15 -23.40 8.94
CA LYS A 134 6.24 -24.55 8.81
C LYS A 134 6.75 -25.74 9.63
#